data_ae565f5f8da508f0751e11762ef17a2d
#
_entry.id   ae565f5f8da508f0751e11762ef17a2d
#
_cell.length_a   1.000
_cell.length_b   1.000
_cell.length_c   1.000
_cell.angle_alpha   90.00
_cell.angle_beta   90.00
_cell.angle_gamma   90.00
#
_symmetry.space_group_name_H-M   'P 1'
#
loop_
_entity.id
_entity.type
_entity.pdbx_description
1 polymer ?
#
loop_
_entity_poly.entity_id
_entity_poly.type
_entity_poly.pdbx_seq_one_letter_code
_entity_poly.pdbx_strand_id
1 'polypeptide(L)'
;MLQRRIFRVVAIAGFAAILTAGLFSGADAQTTIPLTPVGWTATDGMRFENYLGRPSLFIDKGVALARGVELRDGTIELDMAVPKGGNFMGAVFHASSAENSEVVFFRPAVGGTPDAMQYAPALNGVGAAWQIYHGDGANAAPELEFGKWLHVKIDVAGSVAKIYVNDGREPVLEVPRLAGVAGSSVGVWTGAYGRGAYYSNIRITPRAPVAAAPAAALPPGTITDWELSDAVDAAAFTRGVAPNLAGMTWEKVHVEAQGFVLVNRYRRAPASSIPRDAVTGAPVAGSIMGGPVAGAKVVLARTVIQSDRDQVRRMLIGYTNGVEVFSNGQPLFFGMYPIVQRGLGYMDMIGDGVYVPLKKGSNEVVFAVTDFTAGWGFWARLDP
;
A
#
# COMPACT_ATOMS: atom_id res chain seq x y z
N MET A 1 -47.51 39.93 -79.06
CA MET A 1 -47.20 38.51 -79.05
C MET A 1 -46.04 38.30 -78.07
N LEU A 2 -46.26 37.90 -76.85
CA LEU A 2 -45.28 37.76 -75.82
C LEU A 2 -45.26 36.32 -75.42
N GLN A 3 -44.13 35.60 -75.65
CA GLN A 3 -43.89 34.23 -75.18
C GLN A 3 -43.43 34.27 -73.71
N ARG A 4 -44.16 33.63 -72.80
CA ARG A 4 -43.75 33.40 -71.41
C ARG A 4 -42.91 32.16 -71.37
N ARG A 5 -41.64 32.26 -70.92
CA ARG A 5 -40.76 31.12 -70.55
C ARG A 5 -41.06 30.72 -69.13
N ILE A 6 -41.43 29.47 -68.92
CA ILE A 6 -41.62 28.86 -67.61
C ILE A 6 -40.29 28.30 -67.16
N PHE A 7 -39.70 28.79 -66.04
CA PHE A 7 -38.60 28.16 -65.39
C PHE A 7 -39.13 27.07 -64.40
N ARG A 8 -38.71 25.85 -64.65
CA ARG A 8 -38.90 24.74 -63.65
C ARG A 8 -37.73 24.82 -62.67
N VAL A 9 -38.05 25.04 -61.41
CA VAL A 9 -37.14 24.89 -60.25
C VAL A 9 -37.16 23.40 -59.87
N VAL A 10 -36.03 22.72 -60.01
CA VAL A 10 -35.80 21.38 -59.46
C VAL A 10 -35.29 21.52 -58.03
N ALA A 11 -36.13 21.15 -57.07
CA ALA A 11 -35.74 21.06 -55.69
C ALA A 11 -34.92 19.79 -55.46
N ILE A 12 -33.63 19.89 -55.15
CA ILE A 12 -32.79 18.76 -54.71
C ILE A 12 -33.00 18.62 -53.20
N ALA A 13 -33.71 17.60 -52.80
CA ALA A 13 -33.79 17.21 -51.38
C ALA A 13 -32.47 16.50 -50.96
N GLY A 14 -31.61 17.21 -50.25
CA GLY A 14 -30.45 16.61 -49.61
C GLY A 14 -30.83 15.79 -48.40
N PHE A 15 -30.70 14.47 -48.48
CA PHE A 15 -30.75 13.61 -47.31
C PHE A 15 -29.48 13.80 -46.49
N ALA A 16 -29.56 14.51 -45.38
CA ALA A 16 -28.54 14.51 -44.36
C ALA A 16 -28.61 13.18 -43.53
N ALA A 17 -27.74 12.22 -43.87
CA ALA A 17 -27.60 11.07 -43.02
C ALA A 17 -26.88 11.49 -41.72
N ILE A 18 -27.62 11.62 -40.64
CA ILE A 18 -27.07 11.77 -39.30
C ILE A 18 -26.44 10.41 -38.93
N LEU A 19 -25.10 10.31 -39.10
CA LEU A 19 -24.33 9.25 -38.45
C LEU A 19 -24.37 9.52 -36.94
N THR A 20 -25.25 8.87 -36.23
CA THR A 20 -25.12 8.66 -34.79
C THR A 20 -23.94 7.75 -34.59
N ALA A 21 -22.78 8.32 -34.35
CA ALA A 21 -21.64 7.59 -33.80
C ALA A 21 -22.06 7.08 -32.41
N GLY A 22 -22.53 5.84 -32.38
CA GLY A 22 -22.72 5.13 -31.11
C GLY A 22 -21.35 5.10 -30.43
N LEU A 23 -21.27 5.80 -29.32
CA LEU A 23 -20.20 5.61 -28.35
C LEU A 23 -20.33 4.18 -27.81
N PHE A 24 -19.78 3.20 -28.51
CA PHE A 24 -19.48 1.92 -27.90
C PHE A 24 -18.41 2.21 -26.83
N SER A 25 -18.82 2.26 -25.58
CA SER A 25 -17.89 2.15 -24.47
C SER A 25 -17.29 0.75 -24.53
N GLY A 26 -16.10 0.63 -25.12
CA GLY A 26 -15.35 -0.61 -25.20
C GLY A 26 -14.75 -0.99 -23.84
N ALA A 27 -15.57 -1.02 -22.78
CA ALA A 27 -15.08 -1.15 -21.40
C ALA A 27 -14.98 -2.60 -20.90
N ASP A 28 -15.31 -3.64 -21.67
CA ASP A 28 -15.44 -5.00 -21.11
C ASP A 28 -14.68 -6.09 -21.90
N ALA A 29 -13.81 -5.72 -22.83
CA ALA A 29 -13.03 -6.71 -23.56
C ALA A 29 -11.82 -7.18 -22.74
N GLN A 30 -11.81 -8.47 -22.40
CA GLN A 30 -10.65 -9.08 -21.75
C GLN A 30 -9.44 -9.03 -22.67
N THR A 31 -8.31 -8.58 -22.17
CA THR A 31 -7.03 -8.51 -22.85
C THR A 31 -6.02 -9.41 -22.17
N THR A 32 -5.39 -10.31 -22.92
CA THR A 32 -4.26 -11.10 -22.44
C THR A 32 -2.97 -10.31 -22.55
N ILE A 33 -2.17 -10.26 -21.49
CA ILE A 33 -0.86 -9.60 -21.47
C ILE A 33 0.19 -10.58 -21.98
N PRO A 34 0.87 -10.30 -23.12
CA PRO A 34 1.86 -11.21 -23.67
C PRO A 34 3.07 -11.37 -22.75
N LEU A 35 3.52 -12.60 -22.56
CA LEU A 35 4.73 -12.93 -21.80
C LEU A 35 5.94 -12.89 -22.73
N THR A 36 6.40 -11.69 -23.04
CA THR A 36 7.56 -11.45 -23.92
C THR A 36 8.48 -10.38 -23.34
N PRO A 37 9.79 -10.41 -23.62
CA PRO A 37 10.73 -9.41 -23.07
C PRO A 37 10.37 -7.95 -23.38
N VAL A 38 9.75 -7.70 -24.54
CA VAL A 38 9.36 -6.33 -24.94
C VAL A 38 8.17 -5.82 -24.13
N GLY A 39 7.29 -6.72 -23.66
CA GLY A 39 6.06 -6.40 -22.94
C GLY A 39 6.24 -6.07 -21.46
N TRP A 40 7.45 -6.19 -20.93
CA TRP A 40 7.67 -6.06 -19.48
C TRP A 40 8.89 -5.21 -19.14
N THR A 41 8.87 -4.62 -17.95
CA THR A 41 10.01 -3.97 -17.31
C THR A 41 10.11 -4.48 -15.88
N ALA A 42 11.27 -4.98 -15.50
CA ALA A 42 11.51 -5.46 -14.13
C ALA A 42 12.59 -4.65 -13.43
N THR A 43 12.49 -4.56 -12.09
CA THR A 43 13.50 -3.92 -11.23
C THR A 43 14.72 -4.80 -11.02
N ASP A 44 14.56 -6.10 -11.21
CA ASP A 44 15.61 -7.11 -11.11
C ASP A 44 15.44 -8.14 -12.23
N GLY A 45 16.27 -9.19 -12.23
CA GLY A 45 16.26 -10.20 -13.25
C GLY A 45 14.92 -10.83 -13.52
N MET A 46 14.51 -10.86 -14.79
CA MET A 46 13.33 -11.57 -15.27
C MET A 46 13.72 -12.51 -16.41
N ARG A 47 12.98 -13.59 -16.58
CA ARG A 47 13.10 -14.50 -17.72
C ARG A 47 11.75 -15.08 -18.11
N PHE A 48 11.67 -15.52 -19.35
CA PHE A 48 10.48 -16.16 -19.92
C PHE A 48 10.83 -17.60 -20.21
N GLU A 49 10.13 -18.51 -19.57
CA GLU A 49 10.38 -19.95 -19.68
C GLU A 49 9.10 -20.75 -19.40
N ASN A 50 9.12 -22.05 -19.69
CA ASN A 50 7.99 -22.91 -19.32
C ASN A 50 8.16 -23.38 -17.87
N TYR A 51 7.10 -23.26 -17.08
CA TYR A 51 7.01 -23.79 -15.73
C TYR A 51 5.69 -24.52 -15.52
N LEU A 52 5.74 -25.73 -14.99
CA LEU A 52 4.56 -26.59 -14.76
C LEU A 52 3.63 -26.67 -15.99
N GLY A 53 4.24 -26.82 -17.20
CA GLY A 53 3.53 -26.96 -18.46
C GLY A 53 2.95 -25.67 -19.06
N ARG A 54 3.27 -24.47 -18.53
CA ARG A 54 2.78 -23.20 -19.03
C ARG A 54 3.90 -22.23 -19.38
N PRO A 55 3.79 -21.46 -20.48
CA PRO A 55 4.64 -20.29 -20.70
C PRO A 55 4.51 -19.34 -19.52
N SER A 56 5.62 -18.87 -18.98
CA SER A 56 5.64 -18.13 -17.74
C SER A 56 6.65 -17.00 -17.77
N LEU A 57 6.34 -15.92 -17.08
CA LEU A 57 7.28 -14.90 -16.62
C LEU A 57 7.80 -15.35 -15.24
N PHE A 58 9.11 -15.47 -15.11
CA PHE A 58 9.79 -15.62 -13.83
C PHE A 58 10.41 -14.30 -13.41
N ILE A 59 10.25 -13.95 -12.15
CA ILE A 59 11.02 -12.87 -11.51
C ILE A 59 11.69 -13.42 -10.25
N ASP A 60 12.94 -13.03 -10.04
CA ASP A 60 13.72 -13.49 -8.90
C ASP A 60 13.34 -12.71 -7.63
N LYS A 61 13.27 -11.39 -7.74
CA LYS A 61 12.81 -10.47 -6.69
C LYS A 61 12.31 -9.16 -7.30
N GLY A 62 11.57 -8.39 -6.50
CA GLY A 62 11.11 -7.04 -6.87
C GLY A 62 9.83 -7.06 -7.71
N VAL A 63 9.71 -6.11 -8.61
CA VAL A 63 8.50 -5.82 -9.39
C VAL A 63 8.79 -5.96 -10.87
N ALA A 64 7.86 -6.58 -11.60
CA ALA A 64 7.81 -6.50 -13.06
C ALA A 64 6.47 -5.86 -13.47
N LEU A 65 6.53 -4.77 -14.24
CA LEU A 65 5.36 -4.04 -14.75
C LEU A 65 5.15 -4.36 -16.24
N ALA A 66 3.89 -4.58 -16.62
CA ALA A 66 3.48 -4.74 -17.99
C ALA A 66 3.51 -3.39 -18.73
N ARG A 67 4.21 -3.31 -19.86
CA ARG A 67 4.37 -2.08 -20.64
C ARG A 67 3.10 -1.75 -21.43
N GLY A 68 2.64 -0.52 -21.32
CA GLY A 68 1.49 -0.05 -22.10
C GLY A 68 0.16 -0.67 -21.68
N VAL A 69 0.12 -1.32 -20.51
CA VAL A 69 -1.09 -1.93 -19.96
C VAL A 69 -1.52 -1.11 -18.75
N GLU A 70 -2.74 -0.60 -18.82
CA GLU A 70 -3.31 0.26 -17.77
C GLU A 70 -4.65 -0.28 -17.32
N LEU A 71 -4.89 -0.25 -16.01
CA LEU A 71 -6.15 -0.59 -15.37
C LEU A 71 -6.37 0.30 -14.15
N ARG A 72 -7.48 1.01 -14.12
CA ARG A 72 -7.95 1.74 -12.94
C ARG A 72 -9.02 0.92 -12.23
N ASP A 73 -10.09 0.62 -12.93
CA ASP A 73 -11.18 -0.21 -12.46
C ASP A 73 -11.34 -1.40 -13.41
N GLY A 74 -11.71 -2.54 -12.87
CA GLY A 74 -11.85 -3.76 -13.64
C GLY A 74 -11.28 -4.98 -12.95
N THR A 75 -10.99 -6.00 -13.71
CA THR A 75 -10.53 -7.29 -13.19
C THR A 75 -9.12 -7.59 -13.70
N ILE A 76 -8.28 -8.08 -12.81
CA ILE A 76 -6.98 -8.67 -13.10
C ILE A 76 -7.08 -10.15 -12.78
N GLU A 77 -6.72 -11.01 -13.72
CA GLU A 77 -6.65 -12.46 -13.52
C GLU A 77 -5.25 -12.93 -13.87
N LEU A 78 -4.70 -13.80 -13.06
CA LEU A 78 -3.40 -14.39 -13.32
C LEU A 78 -3.23 -15.71 -12.58
N ASP A 79 -2.35 -16.55 -13.09
CA ASP A 79 -1.86 -17.72 -12.39
C ASP A 79 -0.47 -17.44 -11.86
N MET A 80 -0.24 -17.78 -10.59
CA MET A 80 1.05 -17.60 -9.95
C MET A 80 1.49 -18.87 -9.21
N ALA A 81 2.79 -19.10 -9.14
CA ALA A 81 3.36 -20.24 -8.45
C ALA A 81 4.75 -19.93 -7.89
N VAL A 82 5.07 -20.51 -6.75
CA VAL A 82 6.44 -20.50 -6.21
C VAL A 82 6.98 -21.91 -6.11
N PRO A 83 8.25 -22.14 -6.46
CA PRO A 83 8.90 -23.43 -6.25
C PRO A 83 9.10 -23.69 -4.74
N LYS A 84 9.31 -24.94 -4.37
CA LYS A 84 9.64 -25.28 -2.99
C LYS A 84 10.87 -24.49 -2.53
N GLY A 85 10.75 -23.83 -1.38
CA GLY A 85 11.75 -22.92 -0.84
C GLY A 85 11.66 -21.49 -1.36
N GLY A 86 10.68 -21.18 -2.21
CA GLY A 86 10.24 -19.81 -2.46
C GLY A 86 9.37 -19.30 -1.30
N ASN A 87 9.04 -18.02 -1.29
CA ASN A 87 8.24 -17.45 -0.20
C ASN A 87 7.08 -16.59 -0.69
N PHE A 88 7.33 -15.64 -1.55
CA PHE A 88 6.33 -14.65 -1.96
C PHE A 88 6.00 -14.73 -3.44
N MET A 89 4.73 -14.56 -3.74
CA MET A 89 4.22 -14.25 -5.07
C MET A 89 3.09 -13.24 -4.93
N GLY A 90 2.98 -12.27 -5.85
CA GLY A 90 1.99 -11.21 -5.72
C GLY A 90 1.62 -10.54 -7.03
N ALA A 91 0.49 -9.87 -7.00
CA ALA A 91 0.00 -9.02 -8.07
C ALA A 91 0.17 -7.55 -7.68
N VAL A 92 0.48 -6.74 -8.68
CA VAL A 92 0.67 -5.29 -8.58
C VAL A 92 -0.37 -4.60 -9.45
N PHE A 93 -1.01 -3.58 -8.92
CA PHE A 93 -1.96 -2.76 -9.65
C PHE A 93 -1.90 -1.30 -9.18
N HIS A 94 -2.54 -0.40 -9.91
CA HIS A 94 -2.47 1.05 -9.68
C HIS A 94 -1.01 1.53 -9.52
N ALA A 95 -0.06 0.88 -10.18
CA ALA A 95 1.32 1.30 -10.08
C ALA A 95 1.56 2.60 -10.85
N SER A 96 2.14 3.60 -10.18
CA SER A 96 2.77 4.76 -10.84
C SER A 96 4.25 4.49 -11.11
N SER A 97 4.83 3.55 -10.38
CA SER A 97 6.20 3.04 -10.53
C SER A 97 6.33 1.70 -9.79
N ALA A 98 7.49 1.06 -9.92
CA ALA A 98 7.83 -0.11 -9.10
C ALA A 98 7.90 0.19 -7.60
N GLU A 99 8.09 1.45 -7.22
CA GLU A 99 8.20 1.90 -5.83
C GLU A 99 6.88 2.41 -5.26
N ASN A 100 5.84 2.59 -6.11
CA ASN A 100 4.53 3.11 -5.69
C ASN A 100 3.44 2.33 -6.39
N SER A 101 2.77 1.45 -5.66
CA SER A 101 1.75 0.55 -6.18
C SER A 101 0.86 -0.03 -5.08
N GLU A 102 -0.31 -0.51 -5.46
CA GLU A 102 -1.10 -1.43 -4.64
C GLU A 102 -0.59 -2.84 -4.87
N VAL A 103 -0.45 -3.61 -3.79
CA VAL A 103 0.09 -4.99 -3.85
C VAL A 103 -0.80 -5.93 -3.06
N VAL A 104 -1.10 -7.08 -3.66
CA VAL A 104 -1.64 -8.25 -2.95
C VAL A 104 -0.63 -9.38 -3.11
N PHE A 105 -0.19 -9.94 -2.00
CA PHE A 105 0.79 -11.03 -2.04
C PHE A 105 0.33 -12.27 -1.27
N PHE A 106 0.92 -13.39 -1.62
CA PHE A 106 0.63 -14.73 -1.11
C PHE A 106 1.92 -15.40 -0.66
N ARG A 107 1.81 -16.20 0.39
CA ARG A 107 2.94 -16.87 1.06
C ARG A 107 2.64 -18.35 1.28
N PRO A 108 2.96 -19.25 0.35
CA PRO A 108 2.70 -20.68 0.51
C PRO A 108 3.40 -21.31 1.72
N ALA A 109 4.48 -20.71 2.21
CA ALA A 109 5.18 -21.20 3.41
C ALA A 109 4.31 -21.16 4.68
N VAL A 110 3.25 -20.35 4.70
CA VAL A 110 2.33 -20.16 5.84
C VAL A 110 0.87 -20.29 5.40
N GLY A 111 0.60 -21.10 4.37
CA GLY A 111 -0.74 -21.40 3.89
C GLY A 111 -1.69 -21.81 5.03
N GLY A 112 -2.97 -21.41 4.95
CA GLY A 112 -3.96 -21.64 5.98
C GLY A 112 -3.85 -20.76 7.23
N THR A 113 -2.90 -19.84 7.28
CA THR A 113 -2.78 -18.86 8.38
C THR A 113 -3.12 -17.43 7.88
N PRO A 114 -3.42 -16.47 8.77
CA PRO A 114 -3.64 -15.07 8.39
C PRO A 114 -2.47 -14.42 7.65
N ASP A 115 -1.25 -14.95 7.79
CA ASP A 115 -0.07 -14.47 7.06
C ASP A 115 0.06 -15.07 5.65
N ALA A 116 -0.84 -15.97 5.24
CA ALA A 116 -0.81 -16.60 3.93
C ALA A 116 -1.10 -15.62 2.78
N MET A 117 -1.89 -14.60 3.04
CA MET A 117 -2.28 -13.59 2.07
C MET A 117 -2.40 -12.23 2.74
N GLN A 118 -1.90 -11.19 2.05
CA GLN A 118 -2.03 -9.83 2.55
C GLN A 118 -2.13 -8.81 1.41
N TYR A 119 -2.98 -7.82 1.60
CA TYR A 119 -2.94 -6.56 0.87
C TYR A 119 -2.02 -5.58 1.60
N ALA A 120 -1.09 -4.98 0.89
CA ALA A 120 -0.28 -3.89 1.43
C ALA A 120 0.29 -3.02 0.29
N PRO A 121 0.15 -1.69 0.33
CA PRO A 121 0.72 -0.82 -0.69
C PRO A 121 2.24 -0.74 -0.56
N ALA A 122 2.93 -0.58 -1.68
CA ALA A 122 4.31 -0.12 -1.75
C ALA A 122 4.31 1.39 -1.95
N LEU A 123 5.06 2.13 -1.15
CA LEU A 123 5.14 3.59 -1.19
C LEU A 123 6.58 4.03 -0.97
N ASN A 124 7.07 4.90 -1.87
CA ASN A 124 8.42 5.47 -1.82
C ASN A 124 9.55 4.42 -1.65
N GLY A 125 9.44 3.31 -2.37
CA GLY A 125 10.45 2.26 -2.40
C GLY A 125 10.37 1.26 -1.26
N VAL A 126 9.37 1.35 -0.41
CA VAL A 126 9.09 0.31 0.59
C VAL A 126 8.42 -0.86 -0.09
N GLY A 127 8.98 -2.04 0.08
CA GLY A 127 8.38 -3.28 -0.41
C GLY A 127 7.19 -3.66 0.44
N ALA A 128 6.03 -3.07 0.20
CA ALA A 128 4.77 -3.24 0.89
C ALA A 128 4.76 -2.78 2.38
N ALA A 129 3.81 -1.93 2.73
CA ALA A 129 3.62 -1.42 4.10
C ALA A 129 2.83 -2.43 4.96
N TRP A 130 3.28 -3.68 4.99
CA TRP A 130 2.59 -4.83 5.58
C TRP A 130 2.37 -4.71 7.10
N GLN A 131 3.23 -3.95 7.80
CA GLN A 131 3.08 -3.71 9.24
C GLN A 131 1.94 -2.73 9.58
N ILE A 132 1.47 -1.98 8.61
CA ILE A 132 0.39 -1.00 8.78
C ILE A 132 -0.94 -1.57 8.27
N TYR A 133 -0.92 -2.18 7.08
CA TYR A 133 -2.10 -2.82 6.49
C TYR A 133 -2.13 -4.29 6.91
N HIS A 134 -2.72 -4.59 8.06
CA HIS A 134 -2.87 -5.95 8.58
C HIS A 134 -4.20 -6.14 9.32
N GLY A 135 -4.57 -7.38 9.57
CA GLY A 135 -5.82 -7.76 10.22
C GLY A 135 -7.00 -7.76 9.23
N ASP A 136 -8.19 -7.48 9.76
CA ASP A 136 -9.44 -7.49 8.98
C ASP A 136 -9.39 -6.51 7.81
N GLY A 137 -9.78 -6.97 6.62
CA GLY A 137 -9.72 -6.18 5.39
C GLY A 137 -8.34 -6.04 4.77
N ALA A 138 -7.30 -6.66 5.35
CA ALA A 138 -5.95 -6.68 4.79
C ALA A 138 -5.38 -8.09 4.68
N ASN A 139 -5.72 -9.02 5.59
CA ASN A 139 -5.20 -10.37 5.62
C ASN A 139 -6.28 -11.41 5.35
N ALA A 140 -5.89 -12.56 4.79
CA ALA A 140 -6.72 -13.75 4.69
C ALA A 140 -5.86 -15.02 4.80
N ALA A 141 -6.51 -16.15 5.06
CA ALA A 141 -5.87 -17.44 5.33
C ALA A 141 -6.17 -18.51 4.26
N PRO A 142 -5.95 -18.27 2.96
CA PRO A 142 -6.16 -19.30 1.96
C PRO A 142 -5.17 -20.45 2.13
N GLU A 143 -5.62 -21.66 1.80
CA GLU A 143 -4.73 -22.80 1.65
C GLU A 143 -3.86 -22.61 0.39
N LEU A 144 -2.55 -22.69 0.56
CA LEU A 144 -1.58 -22.47 -0.51
C LEU A 144 -0.57 -23.60 -0.55
N GLU A 145 -0.11 -23.96 -1.74
CA GLU A 145 0.83 -25.06 -1.95
C GLU A 145 2.02 -24.63 -2.82
N PHE A 146 3.19 -25.13 -2.48
CA PHE A 146 4.37 -24.98 -3.33
C PHE A 146 4.27 -25.82 -4.61
N GLY A 147 4.81 -25.31 -5.70
CA GLY A 147 4.90 -26.04 -6.95
C GLY A 147 3.55 -26.34 -7.58
N LYS A 148 2.53 -25.55 -7.26
CA LYS A 148 1.22 -25.58 -7.90
C LYS A 148 0.82 -24.17 -8.36
N TRP A 149 0.06 -24.12 -9.43
CA TRP A 149 -0.55 -22.89 -9.89
C TRP A 149 -1.70 -22.49 -8.95
N LEU A 150 -1.64 -21.27 -8.43
CA LEU A 150 -2.74 -20.57 -7.77
C LEU A 150 -3.37 -19.64 -8.81
N HIS A 151 -4.63 -19.84 -9.13
CA HIS A 151 -5.39 -18.87 -9.90
C HIS A 151 -5.89 -17.76 -9.01
N VAL A 152 -5.64 -16.51 -9.39
CA VAL A 152 -6.03 -15.32 -8.63
C VAL A 152 -6.80 -14.37 -9.54
N LYS A 153 -7.94 -13.91 -9.03
CA LYS A 153 -8.71 -12.83 -9.63
C LYS A 153 -8.82 -11.67 -8.64
N ILE A 154 -8.47 -10.48 -9.08
CA ILE A 154 -8.59 -9.23 -8.32
C ILE A 154 -9.59 -8.34 -9.05
N ASP A 155 -10.71 -8.05 -8.39
CA ASP A 155 -11.74 -7.15 -8.91
C ASP A 155 -11.63 -5.81 -8.20
N VAL A 156 -11.29 -4.76 -8.96
CA VAL A 156 -11.06 -3.41 -8.44
C VAL A 156 -12.20 -2.50 -8.88
N ALA A 157 -12.81 -1.81 -7.92
CA ALA A 157 -13.88 -0.86 -8.15
C ALA A 157 -13.73 0.38 -7.24
N GLY A 158 -13.31 1.48 -7.82
CA GLY A 158 -13.01 2.72 -7.09
C GLY A 158 -11.93 2.51 -6.04
N SER A 159 -12.30 2.56 -4.77
CA SER A 159 -11.36 2.38 -3.65
C SER A 159 -11.42 0.99 -3.01
N VAL A 160 -12.12 0.03 -3.60
CA VAL A 160 -12.33 -1.31 -3.05
C VAL A 160 -11.68 -2.35 -3.95
N ALA A 161 -11.08 -3.37 -3.37
CA ALA A 161 -10.63 -4.55 -4.11
C ALA A 161 -11.18 -5.83 -3.49
N LYS A 162 -11.64 -6.75 -4.33
CA LYS A 162 -12.08 -8.10 -3.94
C LYS A 162 -11.17 -9.13 -4.56
N ILE A 163 -10.64 -10.02 -3.76
CA ILE A 163 -9.65 -11.00 -4.20
C ILE A 163 -10.23 -12.39 -4.06
N TYR A 164 -10.16 -13.14 -5.16
CA TYR A 164 -10.65 -14.51 -5.28
C TYR A 164 -9.49 -15.44 -5.60
N VAL A 165 -9.55 -16.68 -5.14
CA VAL A 165 -8.57 -17.72 -5.45
C VAL A 165 -9.26 -18.98 -5.97
N ASN A 166 -8.60 -19.66 -6.93
CA ASN A 166 -9.03 -20.96 -7.46
C ASN A 166 -10.51 -20.98 -7.90
N ASP A 167 -10.95 -19.96 -8.66
CA ASP A 167 -12.31 -19.81 -9.18
C ASP A 167 -13.43 -19.79 -8.09
N GLY A 168 -13.06 -19.43 -6.86
CA GLY A 168 -14.00 -19.24 -5.77
C GLY A 168 -15.07 -18.20 -6.12
N ARG A 169 -16.32 -18.46 -5.70
CA ARG A 169 -17.45 -17.53 -5.95
C ARG A 169 -17.45 -16.35 -4.98
N GLU A 170 -16.96 -16.57 -3.77
CA GLU A 170 -16.84 -15.55 -2.73
C GLU A 170 -15.39 -15.06 -2.66
N PRO A 171 -15.16 -13.75 -2.42
CA PRO A 171 -13.82 -13.26 -2.21
C PRO A 171 -13.20 -13.84 -0.94
N VAL A 172 -11.96 -14.27 -1.01
CA VAL A 172 -11.20 -14.68 0.17
C VAL A 172 -10.72 -13.48 0.98
N LEU A 173 -10.62 -12.31 0.32
CA LEU A 173 -10.32 -11.03 0.95
C LEU A 173 -11.11 -9.92 0.25
N GLU A 174 -11.76 -9.09 1.02
CA GLU A 174 -12.27 -7.80 0.58
C GLU A 174 -11.46 -6.69 1.26
N VAL A 175 -10.79 -5.87 0.47
CA VAL A 175 -10.08 -4.67 0.92
C VAL A 175 -11.06 -3.51 0.83
N PRO A 176 -11.61 -3.03 1.94
CA PRO A 176 -12.67 -2.03 1.92
C PRO A 176 -12.17 -0.63 1.54
N ARG A 177 -10.85 -0.43 1.65
CA ARG A 177 -10.21 0.82 1.28
C ARG A 177 -8.76 0.61 0.88
N LEU A 178 -8.48 0.81 -0.41
CA LEU A 178 -7.13 0.87 -0.96
C LEU A 178 -6.39 2.12 -0.46
N ALA A 179 -5.08 2.08 -0.42
CA ALA A 179 -4.25 3.23 -0.07
C ALA A 179 -4.36 4.40 -1.06
N GLY A 180 -4.85 4.14 -2.27
CA GLY A 180 -5.07 5.17 -3.28
C GLY A 180 -3.78 5.63 -3.94
N VAL A 181 -2.94 4.69 -4.32
CA VAL A 181 -1.76 5.00 -5.14
C VAL A 181 -2.20 5.52 -6.51
N ALA A 182 -1.62 6.66 -6.91
CA ALA A 182 -2.02 7.37 -8.13
C ALA A 182 -1.32 6.79 -9.36
N GLY A 183 -1.63 5.57 -9.75
CA GLY A 183 -1.11 4.89 -10.93
C GLY A 183 -2.20 4.08 -11.64
N SER A 184 -1.87 3.47 -12.76
CA SER A 184 -2.76 2.61 -13.54
C SER A 184 -2.05 1.37 -14.08
N SER A 185 -0.72 1.29 -13.97
CA SER A 185 0.02 0.13 -14.46
C SER A 185 -0.27 -1.11 -13.62
N VAL A 186 -0.22 -2.27 -14.27
CA VAL A 186 -0.39 -3.59 -13.66
C VAL A 186 0.90 -4.38 -13.78
N GLY A 187 1.09 -5.35 -12.87
CA GLY A 187 2.29 -6.15 -12.86
C GLY A 187 2.27 -7.28 -11.83
N VAL A 188 3.45 -7.77 -11.54
CA VAL A 188 3.67 -8.86 -10.58
C VAL A 188 4.82 -8.50 -9.64
N TRP A 189 4.81 -9.10 -8.46
CA TRP A 189 5.77 -8.83 -7.40
C TRP A 189 6.22 -10.11 -6.71
N THR A 190 7.48 -10.18 -6.33
CA THR A 190 7.97 -11.18 -5.37
C THR A 190 8.92 -10.54 -4.36
N GLY A 191 8.89 -11.04 -3.15
CA GLY A 191 9.75 -10.56 -2.07
C GLY A 191 11.22 -10.92 -2.29
N ALA A 192 12.10 -10.23 -1.58
CA ALA A 192 13.54 -10.40 -1.67
C ALA A 192 14.06 -11.73 -1.05
N TYR A 193 13.17 -12.56 -0.52
CA TYR A 193 13.51 -13.82 0.14
C TYR A 193 12.92 -14.99 -0.59
N GLY A 194 13.72 -16.00 -0.87
CA GLY A 194 13.27 -17.20 -1.53
C GLY A 194 13.82 -17.34 -2.96
N ARG A 195 13.16 -18.17 -3.75
CA ARG A 195 13.63 -18.61 -5.07
C ARG A 195 12.84 -17.98 -6.23
N GLY A 196 12.32 -16.78 -6.03
CA GLY A 196 11.51 -16.12 -7.03
C GLY A 196 10.12 -16.75 -7.21
N ALA A 197 9.36 -16.23 -8.18
CA ALA A 197 8.02 -16.69 -8.49
C ALA A 197 7.76 -16.72 -10.00
N TYR A 198 6.81 -17.54 -10.40
CA TYR A 198 6.35 -17.73 -11.78
C TYR A 198 4.94 -17.18 -11.93
N TYR A 199 4.69 -16.54 -13.07
CA TYR A 199 3.41 -15.92 -13.43
C TYR A 199 3.02 -16.32 -14.84
N SER A 200 1.74 -16.65 -15.02
CA SER A 200 1.19 -17.10 -16.31
C SER A 200 -0.25 -16.60 -16.48
N ASN A 201 -0.79 -16.71 -17.69
CA ASN A 201 -2.20 -16.41 -18.00
C ASN A 201 -2.67 -15.04 -17.49
N ILE A 202 -1.82 -14.02 -17.59
CA ILE A 202 -2.12 -12.69 -17.07
C ILE A 202 -3.09 -11.98 -18.00
N ARG A 203 -4.24 -11.57 -17.49
CA ARG A 203 -5.33 -10.94 -18.23
C ARG A 203 -5.88 -9.77 -17.46
N ILE A 204 -6.39 -8.77 -18.18
CA ILE A 204 -7.16 -7.68 -17.61
C ILE A 204 -8.50 -7.54 -18.32
N THR A 205 -9.51 -7.12 -17.59
CA THR A 205 -10.82 -6.73 -18.13
C THR A 205 -11.16 -5.36 -17.54
N PRO A 206 -10.88 -4.26 -18.28
CA PRO A 206 -11.22 -2.92 -17.81
C PRO A 206 -12.72 -2.74 -17.65
N ARG A 207 -13.13 -1.91 -16.72
CA ARG A 207 -14.52 -1.42 -16.59
C ARG A 207 -14.57 0.09 -16.56
N ALA A 208 -15.77 0.63 -16.72
CA ALA A 208 -16.01 2.07 -16.53
C ALA A 208 -15.58 2.51 -15.12
N PRO A 209 -15.01 3.73 -14.97
CA PRO A 209 -14.56 4.24 -13.67
C PRO A 209 -15.68 4.23 -12.62
N VAL A 210 -15.36 3.76 -11.44
CA VAL A 210 -16.24 3.72 -10.28
C VAL A 210 -15.81 4.78 -9.28
N ALA A 211 -16.76 5.54 -8.76
CA ALA A 211 -16.46 6.51 -7.71
C ALA A 211 -15.94 5.81 -6.45
N ALA A 212 -14.93 6.40 -5.81
CA ALA A 212 -14.43 5.89 -4.54
C ALA A 212 -15.54 5.88 -3.49
N ALA A 213 -15.65 4.80 -2.72
CA ALA A 213 -16.57 4.74 -1.60
C ALA A 213 -16.25 5.86 -0.59
N PRO A 214 -17.26 6.47 0.05
CA PRO A 214 -17.02 7.41 1.14
C PRO A 214 -16.13 6.79 2.23
N ALA A 215 -15.24 7.58 2.81
CA ALA A 215 -14.49 7.11 3.96
C ALA A 215 -15.43 6.88 5.15
N ALA A 216 -15.20 5.82 5.92
CA ALA A 216 -15.89 5.64 7.18
C ALA A 216 -15.55 6.79 8.15
N ALA A 217 -16.47 7.13 9.04
CA ALA A 217 -16.20 8.11 10.09
C ALA A 217 -15.07 7.59 10.99
N LEU A 218 -14.10 8.44 11.26
CA LEU A 218 -13.02 8.10 12.17
C LEU A 218 -13.54 8.02 13.61
N PRO A 219 -12.92 7.20 14.47
CA PRO A 219 -13.25 7.17 15.89
C PRO A 219 -13.18 8.58 16.52
N PRO A 220 -14.09 8.94 17.42
CA PRO A 220 -14.04 10.22 18.11
C PRO A 220 -12.69 10.47 18.80
N GLY A 221 -12.19 11.71 18.71
CA GLY A 221 -10.90 12.09 19.29
C GLY A 221 -9.68 11.74 18.43
N THR A 222 -9.85 11.12 17.25
CA THR A 222 -8.74 10.90 16.32
C THR A 222 -8.05 12.22 15.96
N ILE A 223 -6.73 12.28 16.14
CA ILE A 223 -5.93 13.45 15.77
C ILE A 223 -5.59 13.32 14.28
N THR A 224 -6.20 14.17 13.45
CA THR A 224 -6.20 14.04 12.00
C THR A 224 -5.10 14.83 11.32
N ASP A 225 -4.65 15.90 11.92
CA ASP A 225 -3.74 16.87 11.32
C ASP A 225 -2.40 16.87 12.04
N TRP A 226 -1.36 16.67 11.27
CA TRP A 226 0.01 16.59 11.74
C TRP A 226 0.93 17.41 10.85
N GLU A 227 2.11 17.73 11.37
CA GLU A 227 3.23 18.24 10.59
C GLU A 227 4.40 17.28 10.74
N LEU A 228 4.97 16.82 9.63
CA LEU A 228 6.11 15.91 9.58
C LEU A 228 7.39 16.67 9.27
N SER A 229 8.45 16.35 9.99
CA SER A 229 9.82 16.79 9.64
C SER A 229 10.38 15.98 8.47
N ASP A 230 11.54 16.38 7.96
CA ASP A 230 12.38 15.49 7.19
C ASP A 230 12.85 14.30 8.04
N ALA A 231 13.21 13.20 7.35
CA ALA A 231 13.75 12.03 8.01
C ALA A 231 15.22 12.27 8.40
N VAL A 232 15.53 12.05 9.66
CA VAL A 232 16.89 12.22 10.22
C VAL A 232 17.42 10.90 10.78
N ASP A 233 18.73 10.80 11.01
CA ASP A 233 19.31 9.59 11.58
C ASP A 233 18.85 9.40 13.03
N ALA A 234 18.40 8.20 13.36
CA ALA A 234 17.98 7.87 14.73
C ALA A 234 19.12 8.06 15.75
N ALA A 235 20.37 7.92 15.32
CA ALA A 235 21.54 8.17 16.16
C ALA A 235 21.69 9.64 16.62
N ALA A 236 20.98 10.59 15.98
CA ALA A 236 20.95 11.99 16.39
C ALA A 236 20.03 12.24 17.60
N PHE A 237 19.24 11.24 18.01
CA PHE A 237 18.31 11.35 19.12
C PHE A 237 18.82 10.63 20.36
N THR A 238 18.66 11.29 21.50
CA THR A 238 18.90 10.70 22.81
C THR A 238 17.56 10.42 23.46
N ARG A 239 17.31 9.19 23.83
CA ARG A 239 16.09 8.77 24.50
C ARG A 239 15.80 9.62 25.74
N GLY A 240 14.57 10.08 25.89
CA GLY A 240 14.11 10.91 27.00
C GLY A 240 14.52 12.38 26.89
N VAL A 241 15.19 12.77 25.81
CA VAL A 241 15.58 14.16 25.56
C VAL A 241 14.72 14.72 24.45
N ALA A 242 13.99 15.78 24.75
CA ALA A 242 13.13 16.44 23.75
C ALA A 242 13.96 16.91 22.56
N PRO A 243 13.51 16.62 21.32
CA PRO A 243 14.22 17.04 20.14
C PRO A 243 14.23 18.56 20.00
N ASN A 244 15.33 19.11 19.48
CA ASN A 244 15.38 20.50 19.10
C ASN A 244 14.62 20.72 17.79
N LEU A 245 13.50 21.43 17.82
CA LEU A 245 12.65 21.69 16.67
C LEU A 245 13.02 22.94 15.87
N ALA A 246 13.97 23.73 16.38
CA ALA A 246 14.36 25.00 15.75
C ALA A 246 15.03 24.74 14.38
N GLY A 247 14.60 25.49 13.39
CA GLY A 247 15.15 25.40 12.03
C GLY A 247 14.70 24.17 11.21
N MET A 248 13.82 23.33 11.76
CA MET A 248 13.27 22.20 11.01
C MET A 248 12.25 22.64 9.98
N THR A 249 12.25 21.95 8.85
CA THR A 249 11.20 22.08 7.81
C THR A 249 10.03 21.16 8.18
N TRP A 250 8.81 21.64 7.99
CA TRP A 250 7.59 20.93 8.32
C TRP A 250 6.65 20.82 7.13
N GLU A 251 6.14 19.63 6.89
CA GLU A 251 5.13 19.33 5.89
C GLU A 251 3.79 18.97 6.57
N LYS A 252 2.74 19.70 6.23
CA LYS A 252 1.39 19.39 6.72
C LYS A 252 0.89 18.11 6.07
N VAL A 253 0.43 17.19 6.90
CA VAL A 253 -0.12 15.90 6.48
C VAL A 253 -1.44 15.63 7.20
N HIS A 254 -2.30 14.89 6.53
CA HIS A 254 -3.56 14.42 7.07
C HIS A 254 -3.52 12.90 7.18
N VAL A 255 -4.25 12.34 8.15
CA VAL A 255 -4.34 10.89 8.31
C VAL A 255 -5.01 10.24 7.09
N GLU A 256 -4.66 9.00 6.82
CA GLU A 256 -5.36 8.15 5.86
C GLU A 256 -6.83 7.98 6.28
N ALA A 257 -7.66 7.50 5.37
CA ALA A 257 -9.07 7.27 5.64
C ALA A 257 -9.34 6.29 6.82
N GLN A 258 -8.36 5.49 7.18
CA GLN A 258 -8.38 4.58 8.32
C GLN A 258 -7.93 5.23 9.64
N GLY A 259 -7.50 6.52 9.63
CA GLY A 259 -7.17 7.29 10.82
C GLY A 259 -5.72 7.21 11.28
N PHE A 260 -4.80 6.73 10.45
CA PHE A 260 -3.36 6.73 10.75
C PHE A 260 -2.56 7.60 9.77
N VAL A 261 -1.40 8.05 10.19
CA VAL A 261 -0.42 8.70 9.30
C VAL A 261 0.48 7.63 8.70
N LEU A 262 0.45 7.50 7.38
CA LEU A 262 1.35 6.64 6.62
C LEU A 262 2.58 7.44 6.22
N VAL A 263 3.61 7.40 7.06
CA VAL A 263 4.85 8.18 6.85
C VAL A 263 5.54 7.80 5.54
N ASN A 264 5.43 6.53 5.13
CA ASN A 264 5.95 6.06 3.84
C ASN A 264 5.42 6.85 2.64
N ARG A 265 4.24 7.45 2.72
CA ARG A 265 3.69 8.29 1.64
C ARG A 265 4.53 9.56 1.43
N TYR A 266 5.12 10.06 2.49
CA TYR A 266 5.81 11.37 2.53
C TYR A 266 7.32 11.22 2.61
N ARG A 267 7.81 10.13 3.20
CA ARG A 267 9.24 9.91 3.45
C ARG A 267 9.66 8.53 2.99
N ARG A 268 10.84 8.48 2.36
CA ARG A 268 11.44 7.21 1.98
C ARG A 268 11.93 6.50 3.24
N ALA A 269 11.42 5.29 3.47
CA ALA A 269 11.95 4.44 4.53
C ALA A 269 13.41 4.06 4.21
N PRO A 270 14.25 3.91 5.23
CA PRO A 270 15.60 3.36 5.02
C PRO A 270 15.50 1.95 4.46
N ALA A 271 16.48 1.56 3.65
CA ALA A 271 16.65 0.15 3.34
C ALA A 271 16.84 -0.59 4.68
N SER A 272 16.08 -1.68 4.88
CA SER A 272 16.18 -2.44 6.13
C SER A 272 17.63 -2.81 6.41
N SER A 273 18.17 -2.26 7.48
CA SER A 273 19.53 -2.55 7.97
C SER A 273 19.54 -3.67 9.02
N ILE A 274 18.40 -4.30 9.28
CA ILE A 274 18.30 -5.42 10.20
C ILE A 274 19.14 -6.58 9.65
N PRO A 275 20.15 -7.05 10.36
CA PRO A 275 20.92 -8.24 9.98
C PRO A 275 19.95 -9.42 9.79
N ARG A 276 20.13 -10.11 8.68
CA ARG A 276 19.29 -11.26 8.33
C ARG A 276 20.14 -12.50 8.23
N ASP A 277 19.57 -13.62 8.64
CA ASP A 277 20.15 -14.93 8.42
C ASP A 277 20.28 -15.18 6.92
N ALA A 278 21.47 -15.55 6.47
CA ALA A 278 21.77 -15.70 5.04
C ALA A 278 21.03 -16.87 4.37
N VAL A 279 20.55 -17.83 5.17
CA VAL A 279 19.88 -19.04 4.67
C VAL A 279 18.38 -18.85 4.69
N THR A 280 17.83 -18.36 5.80
CA THR A 280 16.39 -18.25 6.01
C THR A 280 15.83 -16.90 5.61
N GLY A 281 16.65 -15.86 5.48
CA GLY A 281 16.23 -14.48 5.29
C GLY A 281 15.55 -13.86 6.52
N ALA A 282 15.40 -14.62 7.60
CA ALA A 282 14.78 -14.15 8.82
C ALA A 282 15.66 -13.11 9.54
N PRO A 283 15.06 -12.12 10.25
CA PRO A 283 15.84 -11.24 11.12
C PRO A 283 16.64 -12.03 12.14
N VAL A 284 17.93 -11.71 12.31
CA VAL A 284 18.76 -12.36 13.33
C VAL A 284 18.28 -11.94 14.71
N ALA A 285 17.87 -12.90 15.52
CA ALA A 285 17.44 -12.64 16.88
C ALA A 285 18.58 -11.97 17.67
N GLY A 286 18.25 -10.91 18.41
CA GLY A 286 19.20 -10.11 19.17
C GLY A 286 19.73 -8.86 18.46
N SER A 287 19.71 -8.77 17.13
CA SER A 287 20.06 -7.54 16.42
C SER A 287 19.06 -6.40 16.60
N ILE A 288 17.91 -6.70 17.19
CA ILE A 288 16.77 -5.79 17.36
C ILE A 288 16.48 -5.56 18.86
N MET A 289 17.12 -6.32 19.73
CA MET A 289 16.91 -6.27 21.19
C MET A 289 17.78 -5.18 21.81
N GLY A 290 17.24 -3.96 21.93
CA GLY A 290 17.72 -2.97 22.91
C GLY A 290 18.79 -1.98 22.49
N GLY A 291 19.13 -1.85 21.21
CA GLY A 291 20.03 -0.82 20.70
C GLY A 291 19.52 -0.10 19.45
N PRO A 292 20.04 1.07 19.12
CA PRO A 292 19.70 1.73 17.87
C PRO A 292 20.10 0.82 16.70
N VAL A 293 19.16 0.54 15.81
CA VAL A 293 19.42 -0.20 14.58
C VAL A 293 20.20 0.72 13.65
N ALA A 294 21.36 0.28 13.20
CA ALA A 294 22.21 1.08 12.31
C ALA A 294 21.42 1.45 11.03
N GLY A 295 21.44 2.74 10.69
CA GLY A 295 20.68 3.26 9.54
C GLY A 295 19.19 3.50 9.77
N ALA A 296 18.68 3.26 10.98
CA ALA A 296 17.30 3.65 11.33
C ALA A 296 17.11 5.15 11.18
N LYS A 297 15.92 5.53 10.73
CA LYS A 297 15.52 6.94 10.57
C LYS A 297 14.41 7.29 11.54
N VAL A 298 14.36 8.56 11.89
CA VAL A 298 13.28 9.15 12.70
C VAL A 298 12.63 10.28 11.91
N VAL A 299 11.32 10.31 11.93
CA VAL A 299 10.54 11.50 11.57
C VAL A 299 9.95 12.06 12.85
N LEU A 300 10.02 13.36 13.02
CA LEU A 300 9.25 14.05 14.04
C LEU A 300 7.87 14.38 13.46
N ALA A 301 6.83 13.97 14.15
CA ALA A 301 5.46 14.34 13.84
C ALA A 301 4.93 15.20 14.97
N ARG A 302 4.49 16.42 14.67
CA ARG A 302 3.94 17.31 15.67
C ARG A 302 2.50 17.69 15.39
N THR A 303 1.76 17.93 16.45
CA THR A 303 0.41 18.48 16.42
C THR A 303 0.20 19.40 17.62
N VAL A 304 -0.87 20.21 17.59
CA VAL A 304 -1.24 21.10 18.68
C VAL A 304 -2.62 20.73 19.22
N ILE A 305 -2.67 20.43 20.50
CA ILE A 305 -3.90 20.10 21.20
C ILE A 305 -4.34 21.34 21.99
N GLN A 306 -5.57 21.80 21.73
CA GLN A 306 -6.19 22.89 22.51
C GLN A 306 -6.85 22.34 23.76
N SER A 307 -6.63 22.96 24.88
CA SER A 307 -7.29 22.62 26.14
C SER A 307 -7.94 23.86 26.80
N ASP A 308 -9.16 23.70 27.30
CA ASP A 308 -9.91 24.76 27.98
C ASP A 308 -9.43 25.02 29.41
N ARG A 309 -8.70 24.08 29.99
CA ARG A 309 -8.15 24.08 31.35
C ARG A 309 -6.90 23.23 31.49
N ASP A 310 -6.23 23.36 32.63
CA ASP A 310 -5.20 22.41 33.06
C ASP A 310 -5.87 21.07 33.37
N GLN A 311 -5.43 20.00 32.71
CA GLN A 311 -5.96 18.64 32.88
C GLN A 311 -5.00 17.60 32.41
N VAL A 312 -5.25 16.34 32.79
CA VAL A 312 -4.56 15.18 32.21
C VAL A 312 -5.58 14.40 31.38
N ARG A 313 -5.24 14.13 30.13
CA ARG A 313 -6.08 13.28 29.24
C ARG A 313 -5.33 12.05 28.80
N ARG A 314 -6.02 10.94 28.66
CA ARG A 314 -5.44 9.74 28.06
C ARG A 314 -5.48 9.88 26.55
N MET A 315 -4.35 9.64 25.92
CA MET A 315 -4.21 9.51 24.47
C MET A 315 -3.83 8.08 24.16
N LEU A 316 -4.61 7.42 23.30
CA LEU A 316 -4.25 6.13 22.74
C LEU A 316 -3.38 6.36 21.51
N ILE A 317 -2.34 5.57 21.37
CA ILE A 317 -1.40 5.67 20.24
C ILE A 317 -1.09 4.28 19.69
N GLY A 318 -0.98 4.19 18.38
CA GLY A 318 -0.40 3.03 17.70
C GLY A 318 0.74 3.46 16.81
N TYR A 319 1.72 2.60 16.62
CA TYR A 319 2.90 2.90 15.82
C TYR A 319 3.58 1.63 15.34
N THR A 320 4.35 1.74 14.30
CA THR A 320 5.27 0.69 13.86
C THR A 320 6.65 0.95 14.47
N ASN A 321 7.44 -0.10 14.62
CA ASN A 321 8.85 -0.06 15.02
C ASN A 321 9.08 0.65 16.37
N GLY A 322 9.20 1.98 16.39
CA GLY A 322 9.45 2.71 17.62
C GLY A 322 8.82 4.10 17.64
N VAL A 323 8.44 4.56 18.82
CA VAL A 323 7.99 5.93 19.04
C VAL A 323 8.48 6.46 20.38
N GLU A 324 8.79 7.75 20.43
CA GLU A 324 8.91 8.51 21.65
C GLU A 324 7.95 9.70 21.60
N VAL A 325 7.19 9.92 22.68
CA VAL A 325 6.14 10.93 22.75
C VAL A 325 6.53 11.99 23.74
N PHE A 326 6.44 13.25 23.31
CA PHE A 326 6.68 14.43 24.13
C PHE A 326 5.44 15.32 24.16
N SER A 327 5.20 15.99 25.29
CA SER A 327 4.22 17.07 25.41
C SER A 327 4.88 18.29 26.02
N ASN A 328 4.77 19.43 25.35
CA ASN A 328 5.40 20.69 25.77
C ASN A 328 6.88 20.52 26.16
N GLY A 329 7.62 19.72 25.37
CA GLY A 329 9.03 19.43 25.59
C GLY A 329 9.35 18.42 26.71
N GLN A 330 8.34 17.81 27.35
CA GLN A 330 8.54 16.80 28.40
C GLN A 330 8.31 15.40 27.81
N PRO A 331 9.23 14.43 28.05
CA PRO A 331 9.05 13.06 27.61
C PRO A 331 7.92 12.39 28.40
N LEU A 332 7.02 11.69 27.70
CA LEU A 332 5.86 11.02 28.31
C LEU A 332 5.90 9.51 28.13
N PHE A 333 6.36 9.04 26.98
CA PHE A 333 6.26 7.65 26.63
C PHE A 333 7.40 7.26 25.68
N PHE A 334 7.86 6.05 25.81
CA PHE A 334 8.74 5.40 24.87
C PHE A 334 8.24 3.97 24.62
N GLY A 335 8.06 3.62 23.36
CA GLY A 335 7.71 2.27 22.94
C GLY A 335 8.59 1.82 21.77
N MET A 336 8.97 0.54 21.77
CA MET A 336 9.69 -0.08 20.67
C MET A 336 9.13 -1.48 20.46
N TYR A 337 8.69 -1.74 19.25
CA TYR A 337 8.18 -3.04 18.82
C TYR A 337 8.99 -3.56 17.65
N PRO A 338 10.16 -4.13 17.92
CA PRO A 338 10.93 -4.77 16.89
C PRO A 338 10.15 -5.97 16.31
N ILE A 339 10.46 -6.31 15.06
CA ILE A 339 9.80 -7.36 14.25
C ILE A 339 9.69 -8.72 14.96
N VAL A 340 10.51 -9.00 15.97
CA VAL A 340 10.52 -10.24 16.76
C VAL A 340 9.68 -10.16 18.04
N GLN A 341 9.16 -8.99 18.37
CA GLN A 341 8.32 -8.77 19.52
C GLN A 341 6.94 -8.28 19.04
N ARG A 342 5.89 -8.57 19.81
CA ARG A 342 4.52 -8.09 19.55
C ARG A 342 4.06 -8.30 18.08
N GLY A 343 4.01 -9.56 17.65
CA GLY A 343 3.40 -9.93 16.40
C GLY A 343 4.03 -9.31 15.15
N LEU A 344 5.34 -9.39 15.01
CA LEU A 344 6.08 -8.89 13.84
C LEU A 344 6.14 -7.36 13.68
N GLY A 345 5.91 -6.59 14.75
CA GLY A 345 5.96 -5.12 14.71
C GLY A 345 4.78 -4.48 14.01
N TYR A 346 3.67 -5.17 13.93
CA TYR A 346 2.41 -4.60 13.42
C TYR A 346 1.99 -3.37 14.22
N MET A 347 1.47 -2.38 13.52
CA MET A 347 0.84 -1.22 14.13
C MET A 347 -0.44 -1.65 14.83
N ASP A 348 -0.44 -1.61 16.16
CA ASP A 348 -1.59 -2.02 16.96
C ASP A 348 -2.72 -0.98 16.87
N MET A 349 -3.93 -1.43 16.56
CA MET A 349 -5.12 -0.57 16.49
C MET A 349 -5.85 -0.43 17.83
N ILE A 350 -5.47 -1.22 18.86
CA ILE A 350 -5.96 -1.05 20.24
C ILE A 350 -5.21 0.10 20.91
N GLY A 351 -3.89 0.15 20.70
CA GLY A 351 -3.01 1.22 21.12
C GLY A 351 -2.50 1.14 22.55
N ASP A 352 -1.39 1.82 22.75
CA ASP A 352 -0.86 2.11 24.09
C ASP A 352 -1.51 3.37 24.67
N GLY A 353 -1.77 3.36 25.97
CA GLY A 353 -2.33 4.51 26.68
C GLY A 353 -1.23 5.45 27.20
N VAL A 354 -1.22 6.69 26.74
CA VAL A 354 -0.31 7.74 27.21
C VAL A 354 -1.11 8.82 27.93
N TYR A 355 -0.74 9.16 29.16
CA TYR A 355 -1.38 10.24 29.91
C TYR A 355 -0.67 11.56 29.60
N VAL A 356 -1.38 12.47 28.93
CA VAL A 356 -0.86 13.74 28.43
C VAL A 356 -1.30 14.87 29.39
N PRO A 357 -0.36 15.50 30.10
CA PRO A 357 -0.64 16.71 30.88
C PRO A 357 -0.84 17.88 29.89
N LEU A 358 -2.03 18.43 29.88
CA LEU A 358 -2.40 19.58 29.07
C LEU A 358 -2.53 20.82 29.97
N LYS A 359 -1.97 21.91 29.50
CA LYS A 359 -2.18 23.25 30.08
C LYS A 359 -3.33 23.95 29.36
N LYS A 360 -4.00 24.84 30.01
CA LYS A 360 -4.99 25.70 29.35
C LYS A 360 -4.35 26.44 28.16
N GLY A 361 -4.98 26.33 27.00
CA GLY A 361 -4.48 26.88 25.74
C GLY A 361 -3.84 25.81 24.87
N SER A 362 -2.83 26.19 24.09
CA SER A 362 -2.15 25.35 23.12
C SER A 362 -1.10 24.45 23.77
N ASN A 363 -1.12 23.18 23.43
CA ASN A 363 -0.14 22.18 23.86
C ASN A 363 0.48 21.52 22.67
N GLU A 364 1.78 21.60 22.52
CA GLU A 364 2.51 20.91 21.47
C GLU A 364 2.75 19.46 21.86
N VAL A 365 2.36 18.55 21.01
CA VAL A 365 2.65 17.12 21.13
C VAL A 365 3.53 16.69 19.97
N VAL A 366 4.66 16.05 20.31
CA VAL A 366 5.65 15.59 19.33
C VAL A 366 5.84 14.08 19.47
N PHE A 367 5.76 13.38 18.34
CA PHE A 367 6.12 11.97 18.21
C PHE A 367 7.43 11.87 17.45
N ALA A 368 8.45 11.25 18.00
CA ALA A 368 9.63 10.82 17.29
C ALA A 368 9.40 9.38 16.83
N VAL A 369 9.00 9.21 15.59
CA VAL A 369 8.61 7.91 15.03
C VAL A 369 9.80 7.32 14.29
N THR A 370 10.29 6.18 14.79
CA THR A 370 11.47 5.51 14.26
C THR A 370 11.09 4.41 13.28
N ASP A 371 11.79 4.31 12.15
CA ASP A 371 11.70 3.18 11.24
C ASP A 371 13.05 2.49 11.05
N PHE A 372 13.00 1.16 11.00
CA PHE A 372 14.11 0.28 10.67
C PHE A 372 13.67 -0.97 9.89
N THR A 373 12.41 -1.04 9.48
CA THR A 373 11.88 -2.12 8.65
C THR A 373 10.92 -1.60 7.56
N ALA A 374 9.83 -2.28 7.23
CA ALA A 374 9.06 -1.97 6.03
C ALA A 374 7.97 -0.90 6.22
N GLY A 375 7.17 -1.00 7.26
CA GLY A 375 6.04 -0.09 7.48
C GLY A 375 6.41 1.06 8.41
N TRP A 376 6.18 2.29 8.01
CA TRP A 376 6.43 3.47 8.82
C TRP A 376 5.15 4.27 8.98
N GLY A 377 4.57 4.21 10.17
CA GLY A 377 3.31 4.87 10.45
C GLY A 377 2.96 4.92 11.93
N PHE A 378 1.97 5.74 12.24
CA PHE A 378 1.43 5.90 13.59
C PHE A 378 0.00 6.46 13.54
N TRP A 379 -0.70 6.34 14.64
CA TRP A 379 -1.97 7.04 14.87
C TRP A 379 -2.05 7.51 16.33
N ALA A 380 -2.90 8.51 16.58
CA ALA A 380 -3.18 8.98 17.90
C ALA A 380 -4.66 9.34 18.04
N ARG A 381 -5.22 9.09 19.23
CA ARG A 381 -6.61 9.42 19.58
C ARG A 381 -6.68 9.87 21.03
N LEU A 382 -7.19 11.06 21.26
CA LEU A 382 -7.53 11.53 22.59
C LEU A 382 -8.84 10.91 23.03
N ASP A 383 -8.84 10.29 24.21
CA ASP A 383 -10.10 9.84 24.79
C ASP A 383 -11.05 11.03 25.02
N PRO A 384 -12.35 10.83 24.84
CA PRO A 384 -13.37 11.86 25.04
C PRO A 384 -13.32 12.55 26.40
#